data_f5df574a1b84c35ea0730d9e8983eea8
#
_entry.id   f5df574a1b84c35ea0730d9e8983eea8
#
_cell.length_a   1.000
_cell.length_b   1.000
_cell.length_c   1.000
_cell.angle_alpha   90.00
_cell.angle_beta   90.00
_cell.angle_gamma   90.00
#
_symmetry.space_group_name_H-M   'P 1'
#
loop_
_entity.id
_entity.type
_entity.pdbx_description
1 polymer ?
#
loop_
_entity_poly.entity_id
_entity_poly.type
_entity_poly.pdbx_seq_one_letter_code
_entity_poly.pdbx_strand_id
1 'polypeptide(L)'
;LHFLPQLRRQFEETLKDNAKSFKTPENAQLFVAIGAALMYEDKTSDIDTLISQLANAKSVDAEITRMRKLFETEEERKEFFDRHSKDVARRKDISTANGPVFLGLDVGSTTIKAALINEDGDILYDYYGKNEGSPITCGIKILRELYSKLPKSAYIANACTTGYGELLLKTAFRIEEGEIETIAHYKAANYFSPGVDFI
;
A
#
# COMPACT_ATOMS: atom_id res chain seq x y z
N LEU A 1 12.91 -15.22 7.45
CA LEU A 1 13.81 -15.21 8.64
C LEU A 1 15.29 -15.12 8.26
N HIS A 2 15.70 -15.48 7.02
CA HIS A 2 17.10 -15.48 6.58
C HIS A 2 17.80 -14.13 6.81
N PHE A 3 17.15 -13.01 6.46
CA PHE A 3 17.68 -11.64 6.59
C PHE A 3 17.42 -10.98 7.95
N LEU A 4 16.84 -11.70 8.91
CA LEU A 4 16.42 -11.17 10.21
C LEU A 4 16.98 -12.04 11.35
N PRO A 5 18.27 -11.98 11.67
CA PRO A 5 18.91 -12.88 12.61
C PRO A 5 18.37 -12.79 14.03
N GLN A 6 17.97 -11.61 14.51
CA GLN A 6 17.34 -11.47 15.83
C GLN A 6 15.98 -12.16 15.90
N LEU A 7 15.15 -11.97 14.87
CA LEU A 7 13.84 -12.61 14.80
C LEU A 7 13.99 -14.13 14.70
N ARG A 8 14.98 -14.63 13.94
CA ARG A 8 15.29 -16.07 13.87
C ARG A 8 15.67 -16.62 15.25
N ARG A 9 16.56 -15.94 15.96
CA ARG A 9 16.97 -16.36 17.31
C ARG A 9 15.77 -16.42 18.26
N GLN A 10 14.93 -15.40 18.26
CA GLN A 10 13.73 -15.38 19.08
C GLN A 10 12.77 -16.52 18.74
N PHE A 11 12.65 -16.85 17.45
CA PHE A 11 11.85 -17.97 16.98
C PHE A 11 12.40 -19.31 17.46
N GLU A 12 13.72 -19.51 17.37
CA GLU A 12 14.42 -20.70 17.88
C GLU A 12 14.25 -20.84 19.39
N GLU A 13 14.42 -19.76 20.17
CA GLU A 13 14.23 -19.74 21.62
C GLU A 13 12.78 -20.08 22.02
N THR A 14 11.81 -19.54 21.31
CA THR A 14 10.38 -19.77 21.60
C THR A 14 9.98 -21.21 21.32
N LEU A 15 10.54 -21.83 20.29
CA LEU A 15 10.14 -23.20 19.85
C LEU A 15 11.11 -24.30 20.33
N LYS A 16 12.13 -24.00 21.12
CA LYS A 16 13.18 -24.96 21.52
C LYS A 16 12.63 -26.24 22.15
N ASP A 17 11.54 -26.15 22.90
CA ASP A 17 10.94 -27.28 23.59
C ASP A 17 10.03 -28.13 22.65
N ASN A 18 9.67 -27.58 21.48
CA ASN A 18 8.76 -28.20 20.51
C ASN A 18 9.50 -28.74 19.28
N ALA A 19 10.78 -28.45 19.12
CA ALA A 19 11.57 -28.87 17.96
C ALA A 19 12.85 -29.61 18.38
N LYS A 20 13.14 -30.72 17.71
CA LYS A 20 14.37 -31.50 17.99
C LYS A 20 15.65 -30.76 17.57
N SER A 21 15.59 -29.95 16.54
CA SER A 21 16.70 -29.11 16.07
C SER A 21 16.19 -28.04 15.14
N PHE A 22 16.95 -26.93 15.07
CA PHE A 22 16.79 -25.87 14.08
C PHE A 22 17.94 -25.91 13.09
N LYS A 23 17.63 -25.83 11.81
CA LYS A 23 18.62 -25.76 10.73
C LYS A 23 18.35 -24.51 9.90
N THR A 24 19.35 -23.67 9.76
CA THR A 24 19.32 -22.55 8.84
C THR A 24 20.42 -22.76 7.80
N PRO A 25 20.13 -23.46 6.71
CA PRO A 25 21.13 -23.74 5.69
C PRO A 25 21.66 -22.46 5.07
N GLU A 26 22.88 -22.52 4.57
CA GLU A 26 23.42 -21.53 3.67
C GLU A 26 22.52 -21.41 2.43
N ASN A 27 22.31 -20.19 1.96
CA ASN A 27 21.41 -19.91 0.83
C ASN A 27 19.92 -20.29 1.04
N ALA A 28 19.44 -20.30 2.27
CA ALA A 28 18.03 -20.59 2.57
C ALA A 28 17.04 -19.68 1.80
N GLN A 29 17.44 -18.47 1.41
CA GLN A 29 16.66 -17.56 0.57
C GLN A 29 16.39 -18.10 -0.84
N LEU A 30 17.18 -19.06 -1.31
CA LEU A 30 17.02 -19.70 -2.62
C LEU A 30 16.20 -20.99 -2.58
N PHE A 31 15.77 -21.45 -1.41
CA PHE A 31 15.13 -22.76 -1.26
C PHE A 31 13.86 -22.93 -2.09
N VAL A 32 13.08 -21.89 -2.27
CA VAL A 32 11.87 -21.95 -3.12
C VAL A 32 12.27 -22.20 -4.58
N ALA A 33 13.30 -21.49 -5.07
CA ALA A 33 13.80 -21.67 -6.42
C ALA A 33 14.49 -23.05 -6.61
N ILE A 34 15.26 -23.48 -5.61
CA ILE A 34 15.87 -24.82 -5.60
C ILE A 34 14.78 -25.89 -5.62
N GLY A 35 13.72 -25.75 -4.79
CA GLY A 35 12.58 -26.65 -4.79
C GLY A 35 11.91 -26.73 -6.15
N ALA A 36 11.68 -25.60 -6.80
CA ALA A 36 11.13 -25.55 -8.14
C ALA A 36 12.03 -26.26 -9.18
N ALA A 37 13.34 -26.07 -9.09
CA ALA A 37 14.30 -26.77 -9.96
C ALA A 37 14.32 -28.29 -9.71
N LEU A 38 14.15 -28.73 -8.47
CA LEU A 38 14.08 -30.16 -8.12
C LEU A 38 12.77 -30.85 -8.55
N MET A 39 11.74 -30.08 -8.87
CA MET A 39 10.50 -30.60 -9.45
C MET A 39 10.61 -30.88 -10.95
N TYR A 40 11.79 -30.75 -11.50
CA TYR A 40 12.06 -31.04 -12.90
C TYR A 40 11.59 -32.46 -13.28
N GLU A 41 10.71 -32.56 -14.26
CA GLU A 41 10.36 -33.78 -14.95
C GLU A 41 11.24 -33.91 -16.20
N ASP A 42 11.60 -35.14 -16.57
CA ASP A 42 12.58 -35.44 -17.64
C ASP A 42 12.08 -35.07 -19.07
N LYS A 43 11.71 -33.79 -19.23
CA LYS A 43 11.35 -33.18 -20.51
C LYS A 43 12.50 -32.28 -20.96
N THR A 44 13.44 -32.86 -21.70
CA THR A 44 14.54 -32.08 -22.32
C THR A 44 14.03 -31.37 -23.58
N SER A 45 14.16 -30.06 -23.63
CA SER A 45 14.09 -29.29 -24.88
C SER A 45 15.51 -28.77 -25.17
N ASP A 46 15.96 -28.94 -26.39
CA ASP A 46 17.22 -28.32 -26.78
C ASP A 46 17.06 -26.79 -26.90
N ILE A 47 18.16 -26.06 -26.77
CA ILE A 47 18.13 -24.60 -26.69
C ILE A 47 17.68 -23.97 -28.02
N ASP A 48 17.95 -24.58 -29.16
CA ASP A 48 17.57 -24.06 -30.48
C ASP A 48 16.03 -24.20 -30.68
N THR A 49 15.46 -25.29 -30.20
CA THR A 49 14.02 -25.48 -30.16
C THR A 49 13.36 -24.43 -29.27
N LEU A 50 13.90 -24.14 -28.10
CA LEU A 50 13.33 -23.08 -27.19
C LEU A 50 13.46 -21.70 -27.85
N ILE A 51 14.59 -21.35 -28.46
CA ILE A 51 14.75 -20.08 -29.18
C ILE A 51 13.73 -19.96 -30.30
N SER A 52 13.57 -21.04 -31.09
CA SER A 52 12.60 -21.08 -32.19
C SER A 52 11.16 -20.94 -31.71
N GLN A 53 10.83 -21.58 -30.61
CA GLN A 53 9.50 -21.46 -29.97
C GLN A 53 9.25 -20.04 -29.45
N LEU A 54 10.24 -19.43 -28.80
CA LEU A 54 10.14 -18.05 -28.32
C LEU A 54 10.04 -17.05 -29.48
N ALA A 55 10.82 -17.22 -30.54
CA ALA A 55 10.76 -16.37 -31.73
C ALA A 55 9.40 -16.45 -32.44
N ASN A 56 8.78 -17.63 -32.42
CA ASN A 56 7.48 -17.89 -33.02
C ASN A 56 6.32 -17.79 -32.04
N ALA A 57 6.58 -17.54 -30.76
CA ALA A 57 5.55 -17.32 -29.75
C ALA A 57 4.76 -16.06 -30.11
N LYS A 58 3.69 -16.25 -30.88
CA LYS A 58 2.61 -15.27 -30.87
C LYS A 58 2.12 -15.19 -29.44
N SER A 59 1.83 -13.99 -28.94
CA SER A 59 1.21 -13.84 -27.63
C SER A 59 0.08 -14.88 -27.54
N VAL A 60 0.28 -15.91 -26.74
CA VAL A 60 -0.76 -16.92 -26.53
C VAL A 60 -1.84 -16.17 -25.79
N ASP A 61 -2.97 -15.93 -26.46
CA ASP A 61 -4.19 -15.54 -25.80
C ASP A 61 -4.61 -16.72 -24.90
N ALA A 62 -3.93 -16.84 -23.77
CA ALA A 62 -4.24 -17.85 -22.75
C ALA A 62 -5.58 -17.57 -22.05
N GLU A 63 -6.15 -16.42 -22.32
CA GLU A 63 -7.50 -16.05 -21.86
C GLU A 63 -8.54 -16.67 -22.80
N ILE A 64 -9.24 -17.66 -22.28
CA ILE A 64 -10.33 -18.33 -22.98
C ILE A 64 -11.53 -17.37 -23.20
N THR A 65 -11.68 -16.37 -22.33
CA THR A 65 -12.70 -15.30 -22.45
C THR A 65 -12.11 -13.98 -22.00
N ARG A 66 -11.98 -13.03 -22.92
CA ARG A 66 -11.67 -11.64 -22.59
C ARG A 66 -12.96 -10.89 -22.29
N MET A 67 -12.95 -10.11 -21.23
CA MET A 67 -13.96 -9.07 -21.07
C MET A 67 -13.86 -8.08 -22.23
N ARG A 68 -14.96 -7.44 -22.58
CA ARG A 68 -14.93 -6.35 -23.58
C ARG A 68 -13.95 -5.27 -23.12
N LYS A 69 -13.43 -4.51 -24.06
CA LYS A 69 -12.60 -3.34 -23.74
C LYS A 69 -13.37 -2.39 -22.81
N LEU A 70 -12.66 -1.69 -21.95
CA LEU A 70 -13.28 -0.72 -21.03
C LEU A 70 -14.04 0.37 -21.81
N PHE A 71 -13.47 0.80 -22.93
CA PHE A 71 -14.08 1.73 -23.88
C PHE A 71 -13.96 1.15 -25.30
N GLU A 72 -15.02 1.17 -26.06
CA GLU A 72 -15.02 0.76 -27.46
C GLU A 72 -14.68 1.94 -28.39
N THR A 73 -15.04 3.17 -27.96
CA THR A 73 -14.82 4.41 -28.71
C THR A 73 -14.14 5.48 -27.85
N GLU A 74 -13.55 6.47 -28.50
CA GLU A 74 -12.98 7.63 -27.82
C GLU A 74 -14.07 8.54 -27.20
N GLU A 75 -15.27 8.52 -27.76
CA GLU A 75 -16.44 9.22 -27.23
C GLU A 75 -16.84 8.65 -25.86
N GLU A 76 -16.99 7.31 -25.76
CA GLU A 76 -17.27 6.64 -24.47
C GLU A 76 -16.20 6.94 -23.42
N ARG A 77 -14.93 6.93 -23.84
CA ARG A 77 -13.81 7.27 -22.98
C ARG A 77 -13.92 8.72 -22.47
N LYS A 78 -14.19 9.64 -23.38
CA LYS A 78 -14.34 11.06 -23.04
C LYS A 78 -15.52 11.29 -22.08
N GLU A 79 -16.69 10.70 -22.37
CA GLU A 79 -17.87 10.80 -21.48
C GLU A 79 -17.58 10.26 -20.09
N PHE A 80 -16.85 9.16 -19.98
CA PHE A 80 -16.42 8.61 -18.70
C PHE A 80 -15.57 9.60 -17.92
N PHE A 81 -14.52 10.15 -18.55
CA PHE A 81 -13.63 11.11 -17.88
C PHE A 81 -14.32 12.43 -17.56
N ASP A 82 -15.18 12.94 -18.47
CA ASP A 82 -15.94 14.19 -18.25
C ASP A 82 -16.90 14.04 -17.06
N ARG A 83 -17.51 12.87 -16.89
CA ARG A 83 -18.36 12.56 -15.74
C ARG A 83 -17.55 12.50 -14.44
N HIS A 84 -16.45 11.72 -14.41
CA HIS A 84 -15.65 11.51 -13.22
C HIS A 84 -14.80 12.72 -12.82
N SER A 85 -14.47 13.59 -13.77
CA SER A 85 -13.73 14.83 -13.47
C SER A 85 -14.49 15.80 -12.56
N LYS A 86 -15.81 15.60 -12.39
CA LYS A 86 -16.65 16.41 -11.50
C LYS A 86 -16.61 15.89 -10.06
N ASP A 87 -16.26 14.62 -9.87
CA ASP A 87 -16.24 13.95 -8.57
C ASP A 87 -14.82 14.05 -7.97
N VAL A 88 -14.41 15.27 -7.62
CA VAL A 88 -13.09 15.55 -7.02
C VAL A 88 -13.25 16.02 -5.58
N ALA A 89 -12.36 15.55 -4.72
CA ALA A 89 -12.26 16.06 -3.37
C ALA A 89 -11.88 17.55 -3.39
N ARG A 90 -12.58 18.35 -2.59
CA ARG A 90 -12.28 19.78 -2.47
C ARG A 90 -10.90 19.97 -1.87
N ARG A 91 -10.15 20.92 -2.40
CA ARG A 91 -8.80 21.26 -1.94
C ARG A 91 -8.69 22.75 -1.65
N LYS A 92 -7.92 23.06 -0.61
CA LYS A 92 -7.52 24.43 -0.27
C LYS A 92 -6.01 24.47 -0.05
N ASP A 93 -5.41 25.62 -0.25
CA ASP A 93 -4.00 25.81 0.05
C ASP A 93 -3.76 25.70 1.57
N ILE A 94 -2.74 24.94 1.98
CA ILE A 94 -2.41 24.73 3.40
C ILE A 94 -2.12 26.05 4.13
N SER A 95 -1.62 27.07 3.42
CA SER A 95 -1.38 28.39 4.00
C SER A 95 -2.64 29.11 4.48
N THR A 96 -3.82 28.68 3.98
CA THR A 96 -5.13 29.20 4.40
C THR A 96 -5.68 28.52 5.65
N ALA A 97 -4.97 27.51 6.17
CA ALA A 97 -5.42 26.75 7.34
C ALA A 97 -5.49 27.65 8.58
N ASN A 98 -6.58 27.51 9.33
CA ASN A 98 -6.79 28.25 10.57
C ASN A 98 -7.62 27.40 11.53
N GLY A 99 -7.26 27.38 12.81
CA GLY A 99 -7.95 26.56 13.81
C GLY A 99 -7.60 25.06 13.71
N PRO A 100 -8.55 24.17 14.08
CA PRO A 100 -8.33 22.73 14.12
C PRO A 100 -8.24 22.15 12.72
N VAL A 101 -7.27 21.23 12.52
CA VAL A 101 -7.13 20.39 11.33
C VAL A 101 -6.92 18.94 11.77
N PHE A 102 -7.21 17.99 10.89
CA PHE A 102 -7.26 16.57 11.20
C PHE A 102 -6.32 15.78 10.28
N LEU A 103 -5.48 14.94 10.86
CA LEU A 103 -4.47 14.17 10.13
C LEU A 103 -4.87 12.70 10.04
N GLY A 104 -4.96 12.16 8.84
CA GLY A 104 -5.07 10.73 8.56
C GLY A 104 -3.76 10.17 8.03
N LEU A 105 -3.35 8.99 8.53
CA LEU A 105 -2.17 8.26 8.06
C LEU A 105 -2.60 6.83 7.69
N ASP A 106 -2.48 6.46 6.42
CA ASP A 106 -2.64 5.08 5.97
C ASP A 106 -1.27 4.45 5.72
N VAL A 107 -0.97 3.42 6.48
CA VAL A 107 0.35 2.78 6.51
C VAL A 107 0.25 1.36 5.98
N GLY A 108 0.37 1.21 4.68
CA GLY A 108 0.39 -0.08 4.02
C GLY A 108 1.74 -0.80 4.14
N SER A 109 1.79 -2.03 3.65
CA SER A 109 3.02 -2.85 3.64
C SER A 109 4.13 -2.25 2.77
N THR A 110 3.79 -1.55 1.70
CA THR A 110 4.75 -0.98 0.74
C THR A 110 4.63 0.53 0.57
N THR A 111 3.49 1.11 0.90
CA THR A 111 3.19 2.54 0.71
C THR A 111 2.71 3.17 2.00
N ILE A 112 2.92 4.48 2.09
CA ILE A 112 2.37 5.33 3.15
C ILE A 112 1.63 6.49 2.49
N LYS A 113 0.47 6.85 3.04
CA LYS A 113 -0.30 8.00 2.61
C LYS A 113 -0.61 8.86 3.82
N ALA A 114 -0.71 10.17 3.59
CA ALA A 114 -1.16 11.12 4.59
C ALA A 114 -2.15 12.09 3.96
N ALA A 115 -3.15 12.47 4.72
CA ALA A 115 -4.08 13.52 4.35
C ALA A 115 -4.33 14.43 5.55
N LEU A 116 -4.20 15.74 5.34
CA LEU A 116 -4.62 16.76 6.31
C LEU A 116 -5.87 17.44 5.79
N ILE A 117 -6.92 17.45 6.59
CA ILE A 117 -8.19 18.08 6.23
C ILE A 117 -8.59 19.14 7.26
N ASN A 118 -9.41 20.10 6.85
CA ASN A 118 -10.07 21.05 7.76
C ASN A 118 -11.44 20.48 8.24
N GLU A 119 -12.16 21.23 9.04
CA GLU A 119 -13.50 20.89 9.53
C GLU A 119 -14.54 20.71 8.41
N ASP A 120 -14.37 21.40 7.28
CA ASP A 120 -15.23 21.28 6.10
C ASP A 120 -14.90 20.03 5.24
N GLY A 121 -13.85 19.28 5.59
CA GLY A 121 -13.36 18.14 4.82
C GLY A 121 -12.55 18.52 3.58
N ASP A 122 -12.12 19.78 3.43
CA ASP A 122 -11.23 20.17 2.35
C ASP A 122 -9.82 19.67 2.61
N ILE A 123 -9.19 19.08 1.60
CA ILE A 123 -7.81 18.58 1.69
C ILE A 123 -6.86 19.78 1.64
N LEU A 124 -6.06 19.94 2.71
CA LEU A 124 -5.05 20.97 2.85
C LEU A 124 -3.65 20.48 2.45
N TYR A 125 -3.38 19.20 2.69
CA TYR A 125 -2.11 18.55 2.38
C TYR A 125 -2.38 17.08 2.12
N ASP A 126 -1.65 16.51 1.18
CA ASP A 126 -1.64 15.08 0.95
C ASP A 126 -0.23 14.58 0.61
N TYR A 127 0.00 13.33 0.90
CA TYR A 127 1.20 12.60 0.55
C TYR A 127 0.84 11.18 0.12
N TYR A 128 1.50 10.71 -0.93
CA TYR A 128 1.47 9.32 -1.35
C TYR A 128 2.88 8.89 -1.78
N GLY A 129 3.43 7.86 -1.17
CA GLY A 129 4.76 7.37 -1.52
C GLY A 129 5.06 5.98 -1.00
N LYS A 130 6.20 5.45 -1.41
CA LYS A 130 6.73 4.18 -0.88
C LYS A 130 7.21 4.39 0.55
N ASN A 131 7.01 3.39 1.41
CA ASN A 131 7.50 3.42 2.80
C ASN A 131 8.96 2.93 2.92
N GLU A 132 9.58 2.48 1.81
CA GLU A 132 10.99 2.06 1.71
C GLU A 132 11.38 1.03 2.80
N GLY A 133 10.44 0.24 3.29
CA GLY A 133 10.65 -0.71 4.38
C GLY A 133 10.82 -0.06 5.76
N SER A 134 10.67 1.27 5.87
CA SER A 134 10.80 2.02 7.13
C SER A 134 9.66 3.04 7.30
N PRO A 135 8.45 2.58 7.64
CA PRO A 135 7.28 3.46 7.79
C PRO A 135 7.51 4.61 8.79
N ILE A 136 8.23 4.36 9.88
CA ILE A 136 8.53 5.40 10.89
C ILE A 136 9.36 6.52 10.28
N THR A 137 10.43 6.18 9.57
CA THR A 137 11.31 7.18 8.93
C THR A 137 10.54 8.01 7.90
N CYS A 138 9.71 7.35 7.08
CA CYS A 138 8.83 8.04 6.13
C CYS A 138 7.81 8.93 6.84
N GLY A 139 7.16 8.43 7.89
CA GLY A 139 6.23 9.22 8.68
C GLY A 139 6.87 10.47 9.29
N ILE A 140 8.11 10.37 9.81
CA ILE A 140 8.87 11.53 10.31
C ILE A 140 9.10 12.56 9.19
N LYS A 141 9.48 12.12 7.99
CA LYS A 141 9.67 13.04 6.83
C LYS A 141 8.36 13.76 6.50
N ILE A 142 7.25 13.01 6.39
CA ILE A 142 5.92 13.55 6.11
C ILE A 142 5.52 14.60 7.15
N LEU A 143 5.63 14.26 8.44
CA LEU A 143 5.26 15.17 9.53
C LEU A 143 6.14 16.44 9.53
N ARG A 144 7.44 16.31 9.30
CA ARG A 144 8.34 17.47 9.20
C ARG A 144 7.96 18.38 8.03
N GLU A 145 7.67 17.82 6.87
CA GLU A 145 7.22 18.58 5.72
C GLU A 145 5.89 19.29 6.01
N LEU A 146 4.91 18.55 6.53
CA LEU A 146 3.60 19.08 6.89
C LEU A 146 3.73 20.26 7.87
N TYR A 147 4.45 20.07 8.99
CA TYR A 147 4.63 21.13 9.99
C TYR A 147 5.42 22.32 9.46
N SER A 148 6.30 22.15 8.48
CA SER A 148 7.01 23.25 7.84
C SER A 148 6.10 24.15 7.00
N LYS A 149 4.98 23.61 6.53
CA LYS A 149 3.99 24.29 5.69
C LYS A 149 2.78 24.79 6.48
N LEU A 150 2.48 24.16 7.62
CA LEU A 150 1.32 24.50 8.43
C LEU A 150 1.48 25.87 9.09
N PRO A 151 0.55 26.82 8.87
CA PRO A 151 0.61 28.13 9.50
C PRO A 151 0.40 28.05 11.02
N LYS A 152 0.96 29.01 11.74
CA LYS A 152 0.85 29.07 13.22
C LYS A 152 -0.59 29.26 13.72
N SER A 153 -1.50 29.68 12.86
CA SER A 153 -2.92 29.82 13.14
C SER A 153 -3.69 28.50 13.17
N ALA A 154 -3.08 27.42 12.66
CA ALA A 154 -3.68 26.09 12.62
C ALA A 154 -2.91 25.10 13.53
N TYR A 155 -3.63 24.11 14.02
CA TYR A 155 -3.07 23.03 14.82
C TYR A 155 -3.76 21.70 14.53
N ILE A 156 -3.02 20.61 14.59
CA ILE A 156 -3.59 19.27 14.45
C ILE A 156 -4.36 18.95 15.71
N ALA A 157 -5.70 18.97 15.62
CA ALA A 157 -6.60 18.71 16.73
C ALA A 157 -6.74 17.22 17.02
N ASN A 158 -6.67 16.39 15.98
CA ASN A 158 -6.69 14.95 16.11
C ASN A 158 -5.92 14.29 14.95
N ALA A 159 -5.40 13.08 15.22
CA ALA A 159 -4.74 12.25 14.23
C ALA A 159 -5.22 10.80 14.35
N CYS A 160 -5.36 10.11 13.23
CA CYS A 160 -5.76 8.72 13.17
C CYS A 160 -4.84 7.95 12.23
N THR A 161 -4.50 6.71 12.60
CA THR A 161 -3.74 5.79 11.75
C THR A 161 -4.58 4.62 11.30
N THR A 162 -4.29 4.09 10.12
CA THR A 162 -4.92 2.88 9.58
C THR A 162 -3.91 2.05 8.77
N GLY A 163 -4.31 0.86 8.32
CA GLY A 163 -3.51 -0.04 7.51
C GLY A 163 -2.61 -0.97 8.32
N TYR A 164 -1.82 -1.80 7.64
CA TYR A 164 -0.96 -2.82 8.29
C TYR A 164 0.06 -2.25 9.29
N GLY A 165 0.52 -1.03 9.08
CA GLY A 165 1.46 -0.33 9.98
C GLY A 165 0.79 0.56 11.01
N GLU A 166 -0.53 0.49 11.17
CA GLU A 166 -1.31 1.31 12.10
C GLU A 166 -0.69 1.35 13.50
N LEU A 167 -0.57 0.20 14.15
CA LEU A 167 -0.06 0.11 15.53
C LEU A 167 1.37 0.62 15.65
N LEU A 168 2.19 0.45 14.60
CA LEU A 168 3.56 0.90 14.58
C LEU A 168 3.65 2.43 14.64
N LEU A 169 2.93 3.13 13.76
CA LEU A 169 2.93 4.59 13.75
C LEU A 169 2.14 5.18 14.91
N LYS A 170 1.02 4.58 15.29
CA LYS A 170 0.26 4.92 16.47
C LYS A 170 1.16 5.00 17.71
N THR A 171 1.95 3.94 17.94
CA THR A 171 2.88 3.87 19.07
C THR A 171 4.03 4.87 18.92
N ALA A 172 4.67 4.93 17.75
CA ALA A 172 5.84 5.76 17.51
C ALA A 172 5.54 7.26 17.63
N PHE A 173 4.38 7.70 17.17
CA PHE A 173 3.98 9.12 17.17
C PHE A 173 3.02 9.48 18.29
N ARG A 174 2.67 8.53 19.17
CA ARG A 174 1.71 8.71 20.27
C ARG A 174 0.35 9.20 19.77
N ILE A 175 -0.09 8.65 18.64
CA ILE A 175 -1.44 8.91 18.11
C ILE A 175 -2.42 8.06 18.91
N GLU A 176 -3.48 8.68 19.42
CA GLU A 176 -4.43 7.98 20.28
C GLU A 176 -5.40 7.11 19.51
N GLU A 177 -5.71 7.46 18.26
CA GLU A 177 -6.69 6.78 17.46
C GLU A 177 -6.07 5.92 16.35
N GLY A 178 -6.65 4.75 16.16
CA GLY A 178 -6.41 3.86 15.04
C GLY A 178 -7.73 3.28 14.56
N GLU A 179 -7.88 3.08 13.26
CA GLU A 179 -9.12 2.59 12.69
C GLU A 179 -8.83 1.45 11.70
N ILE A 180 -9.73 0.49 11.62
CA ILE A 180 -9.67 -0.58 10.64
C ILE A 180 -9.81 0.01 9.23
N GLU A 181 -8.96 -0.44 8.31
CA GLU A 181 -8.87 0.10 6.95
C GLU A 181 -10.22 0.12 6.22
N THR A 182 -11.01 -0.96 6.33
CA THR A 182 -12.34 -1.03 5.72
C THR A 182 -13.32 -0.01 6.29
N ILE A 183 -13.24 0.30 7.58
CA ILE A 183 -14.09 1.33 8.22
C ILE A 183 -13.63 2.72 7.79
N ALA A 184 -12.33 2.97 7.70
CA ALA A 184 -11.79 4.24 7.20
C ALA A 184 -12.23 4.47 5.74
N HIS A 185 -12.16 3.44 4.88
CA HIS A 185 -12.69 3.48 3.52
C HIS A 185 -14.18 3.83 3.49
N TYR A 186 -14.99 3.12 4.27
CA TYR A 186 -16.43 3.38 4.33
C TYR A 186 -16.75 4.82 4.77
N LYS A 187 -16.08 5.33 5.79
CA LYS A 187 -16.27 6.71 6.26
C LYS A 187 -15.98 7.72 5.17
N ALA A 188 -14.89 7.54 4.44
CA ALA A 188 -14.54 8.42 3.32
C ALA A 188 -15.55 8.30 2.16
N ALA A 189 -15.91 7.08 1.76
CA ALA A 189 -16.90 6.86 0.70
C ALA A 189 -18.25 7.48 1.06
N ASN A 190 -18.74 7.25 2.27
CA ASN A 190 -20.01 7.83 2.72
C ASN A 190 -19.97 9.35 2.88
N TYR A 191 -18.80 9.94 3.18
CA TYR A 191 -18.64 11.39 3.23
C TYR A 191 -18.79 12.03 1.84
N PHE A 192 -18.16 11.44 0.80
CA PHE A 192 -18.23 11.97 -0.56
C PHE A 192 -19.49 11.54 -1.31
N SER A 193 -20.06 10.39 -0.97
CA SER A 193 -21.27 9.82 -1.58
C SER A 193 -22.19 9.28 -0.48
N PRO A 194 -22.95 10.17 0.21
CA PRO A 194 -23.85 9.77 1.29
C PRO A 194 -24.87 8.72 0.84
N GLY A 195 -24.99 7.65 1.63
CA GLY A 195 -25.92 6.56 1.34
C GLY A 195 -25.34 5.50 0.40
N VAL A 196 -24.02 5.44 0.24
CA VAL A 196 -23.37 4.32 -0.48
C VAL A 196 -23.67 2.99 0.22
N ASP A 197 -24.14 2.00 -0.53
CA ASP A 197 -24.55 0.69 0.02
C ASP A 197 -23.35 -0.24 0.27
N PHE A 198 -22.31 -0.15 -0.57
CA PHE A 198 -21.07 -0.94 -0.44
C PHE A 198 -19.88 -0.22 -1.07
N ILE A 199 -18.68 -0.64 -0.70
CA ILE A 199 -17.39 -0.15 -1.20
C ILE A 199 -16.44 -1.30 -1.52
#